data_de5df76866452119d805c4e97a660a45
#
_entry.id   de5df76866452119d805c4e97a660a45
#
_cell.length_a   1.000
_cell.length_b   1.000
_cell.length_c   1.000
_cell.angle_alpha   90.00
_cell.angle_beta   90.00
_cell.angle_gamma   90.00
#
_symmetry.space_group_name_H-M   'P 1'
#
loop_
_entity.id
_entity.type
_entity.pdbx_description
1 polymer ?
#
loop_
_entity_poly.entity_id
_entity_poly.type
_entity_poly.pdbx_seq_one_letter_code
_entity_poly.pdbx_strand_id
1 'polypeptide(L)'
;ILASDFAGNQESWGTWNKNPPPKSALKVFPFDWSSEKSWTVLPEFPETIVLTIPPLLNDPPAERIRLNQWCEWMKKNRTNIKRIIYISSTGVYPKRNGLWHEESEFEPDTNSGKLRLITEEILAHFFKLHVVRPGGIYGKGRGIDLRLKYGKHILVSRTPVHRIHVKDLAGIVFHLLKNPDSVSCINAVDFDPKPSWEV
;
A
#
# COMPACT_ATOMS: atom_id res chain seq x y z
N ILE A 1 -3.37 -2.82 -13.32
CA ILE A 1 -4.20 -1.65 -13.70
C ILE A 1 -3.41 -0.35 -13.51
N LEU A 2 -2.82 -0.10 -12.34
CA LEU A 2 -1.99 1.09 -12.09
C LEU A 2 -0.84 1.22 -13.10
N ALA A 3 -0.24 0.12 -13.47
CA ALA A 3 0.94 0.12 -14.31
C ALA A 3 0.68 0.46 -15.78
N SER A 4 -0.48 0.09 -16.34
CA SER A 4 -0.84 0.38 -17.74
C SER A 4 -1.21 1.84 -17.96
N ASP A 5 -1.81 2.48 -16.96
CA ASP A 5 -2.27 3.86 -17.05
C ASP A 5 -1.13 4.87 -16.81
N PHE A 6 -0.03 4.43 -16.18
CA PHE A 6 1.19 5.22 -15.97
C PHE A 6 2.12 5.27 -17.18
N ALA A 7 2.01 4.33 -18.11
CA ALA A 7 2.93 4.20 -19.25
C ALA A 7 2.82 5.35 -20.29
N GLY A 8 1.92 6.31 -20.09
CA GLY A 8 1.59 7.29 -21.12
C GLY A 8 2.63 8.36 -21.42
N ASN A 9 3.49 8.80 -20.49
CA ASN A 9 4.43 9.91 -20.73
C ASN A 9 5.61 10.05 -19.74
N GLN A 10 5.87 9.07 -18.86
CA GLN A 10 7.03 9.11 -17.95
C GLN A 10 7.72 7.75 -17.95
N GLU A 11 9.05 7.74 -17.79
CA GLU A 11 9.79 6.50 -17.56
C GLU A 11 9.33 5.86 -16.25
N SER A 12 8.39 4.95 -16.35
CA SER A 12 7.85 4.20 -15.24
C SER A 12 8.28 2.74 -15.34
N TRP A 13 8.57 2.14 -14.21
CA TRP A 13 8.87 0.72 -14.10
C TRP A 13 8.23 0.17 -12.83
N GLY A 14 8.13 -1.13 -12.75
CA GLY A 14 7.55 -1.81 -11.60
C GLY A 14 8.42 -2.94 -11.09
N THR A 15 8.02 -3.49 -9.96
CA THR A 15 8.68 -4.66 -9.37
C THR A 15 7.69 -5.78 -9.11
N TRP A 16 8.22 -6.99 -9.06
CA TRP A 16 7.48 -8.19 -8.67
C TRP A 16 8.34 -9.07 -7.76
N ASN A 17 7.70 -9.90 -6.91
CA ASN A 17 8.39 -10.85 -6.06
C ASN A 17 8.19 -12.27 -6.63
N LYS A 18 7.33 -13.10 -6.09
CA LYS A 18 7.24 -14.54 -6.40
C LYS A 18 6.70 -14.87 -7.79
N ASN A 19 5.79 -14.04 -8.31
CA ASN A 19 5.12 -14.31 -9.59
C ASN A 19 5.33 -13.14 -10.54
N PRO A 20 5.97 -13.33 -11.70
CA PRO A 20 6.09 -12.30 -12.70
C PRO A 20 4.69 -11.88 -13.19
N PRO A 21 4.45 -10.58 -13.41
CA PRO A 21 3.19 -10.13 -13.97
C PRO A 21 3.04 -10.65 -15.41
N PRO A 22 1.79 -10.79 -15.89
CA PRO A 22 1.55 -11.05 -17.31
C PRO A 22 2.22 -9.93 -18.13
N LYS A 23 2.50 -10.21 -19.42
CA LYS A 23 3.11 -9.22 -20.34
C LYS A 23 2.47 -7.85 -20.15
N SER A 24 3.27 -6.88 -19.76
CA SER A 24 2.88 -5.51 -19.49
C SER A 24 3.70 -4.56 -20.39
N ALA A 25 3.16 -3.41 -20.69
CA ALA A 25 3.90 -2.35 -21.41
C ALA A 25 5.03 -1.75 -20.54
N LEU A 26 5.00 -1.97 -19.22
CA LEU A 26 6.03 -1.51 -18.30
C LEU A 26 7.18 -2.49 -18.20
N LYS A 27 8.39 -1.97 -18.10
CA LYS A 27 9.55 -2.73 -17.63
C LYS A 27 9.30 -3.15 -16.19
N VAL A 28 9.51 -4.43 -15.87
CA VAL A 28 9.33 -4.96 -14.52
C VAL A 28 10.55 -5.77 -14.10
N PHE A 29 10.95 -5.61 -12.85
CA PHE A 29 12.17 -6.22 -12.31
C PHE A 29 11.83 -7.14 -11.13
N PRO A 30 12.55 -8.25 -10.96
CA PRO A 30 12.41 -9.05 -9.75
C PRO A 30 12.93 -8.25 -8.55
N PHE A 31 12.17 -8.25 -7.46
CA PHE A 31 12.53 -7.51 -6.27
C PHE A 31 12.04 -8.21 -5.01
N ASP A 32 12.93 -8.47 -4.12
CA ASP A 32 12.66 -8.98 -2.79
C ASP A 32 13.06 -7.94 -1.75
N TRP A 33 12.09 -7.34 -1.10
CA TRP A 33 12.33 -6.32 -0.09
C TRP A 33 13.14 -6.82 1.10
N SER A 34 13.08 -8.13 1.40
CA SER A 34 13.84 -8.73 2.50
C SER A 34 15.33 -8.92 2.18
N SER A 35 15.74 -8.77 0.93
CA SER A 35 17.09 -9.05 0.46
C SER A 35 17.81 -7.78 0.02
N GLU A 36 18.87 -7.40 0.73
CA GLU A 36 19.70 -6.26 0.38
C GLU A 36 20.33 -6.38 -1.02
N LYS A 37 20.66 -7.60 -1.44
CA LYS A 37 21.14 -7.87 -2.81
C LYS A 37 20.10 -7.44 -3.86
N SER A 38 18.84 -7.58 -3.55
CA SER A 38 17.75 -7.18 -4.43
C SER A 38 17.62 -5.65 -4.55
N TRP A 39 18.05 -4.90 -3.54
CA TRP A 39 17.96 -3.44 -3.56
C TRP A 39 18.94 -2.83 -4.57
N THR A 40 20.05 -3.52 -4.84
CA THR A 40 21.11 -3.03 -5.73
C THR A 40 20.83 -3.26 -7.21
N VAL A 41 19.95 -4.21 -7.57
CA VAL A 41 19.70 -4.57 -8.98
C VAL A 41 18.62 -3.73 -9.65
N LEU A 42 17.93 -2.87 -8.90
CA LEU A 42 16.95 -1.97 -9.47
C LEU A 42 17.63 -0.86 -10.28
N PRO A 43 17.05 -0.41 -11.41
CA PRO A 43 17.54 0.70 -12.17
C PRO A 43 17.56 1.99 -11.35
N GLU A 44 18.08 3.08 -11.90
CA GLU A 44 18.03 4.38 -11.21
C GLU A 44 16.63 4.64 -10.68
N PHE A 45 16.56 5.02 -9.40
CA PHE A 45 15.28 5.20 -8.72
C PHE A 45 14.61 6.48 -9.21
N PRO A 46 13.30 6.42 -9.46
CA PRO A 46 12.51 7.59 -9.77
C PRO A 46 12.48 8.55 -8.57
N GLU A 47 12.08 9.78 -8.81
CA GLU A 47 11.86 10.76 -7.73
C GLU A 47 10.72 10.36 -6.77
N THR A 48 9.77 9.55 -7.24
CA THR A 48 8.62 9.09 -6.46
C THR A 48 8.47 7.57 -6.53
N ILE A 49 8.30 6.96 -5.38
CA ILE A 49 8.01 5.52 -5.25
C ILE A 49 6.56 5.34 -4.78
N VAL A 50 5.81 4.49 -5.48
CA VAL A 50 4.53 3.96 -4.98
C VAL A 50 4.79 2.62 -4.33
N LEU A 51 4.76 2.58 -3.00
CA LEU A 51 5.07 1.41 -2.21
C LEU A 51 3.79 0.65 -1.85
N THR A 52 3.62 -0.53 -2.43
CA THR A 52 2.44 -1.39 -2.23
C THR A 52 2.74 -2.65 -1.43
N ILE A 53 3.98 -2.79 -0.96
CA ILE A 53 4.44 -3.98 -0.23
C ILE A 53 3.92 -3.92 1.21
N PRO A 54 3.24 -4.98 1.69
CA PRO A 54 2.85 -5.04 3.10
C PRO A 54 4.07 -5.27 4.00
N PRO A 55 3.95 -5.05 5.33
CA PRO A 55 4.96 -5.47 6.28
C PRO A 55 5.32 -6.94 6.10
N LEU A 56 6.61 -7.28 6.19
CA LEU A 56 7.10 -8.63 5.89
C LEU A 56 7.16 -9.51 7.13
N LEU A 57 7.61 -8.95 8.23
CA LEU A 57 7.79 -9.68 9.49
C LEU A 57 6.55 -9.56 10.35
N ASN A 58 6.25 -10.62 11.09
CA ASN A 58 5.13 -10.62 12.03
C ASN A 58 5.56 -10.21 13.46
N ASP A 59 6.75 -9.66 13.57
CA ASP A 59 7.38 -9.17 14.80
C ASP A 59 7.64 -7.67 14.68
N PRO A 60 6.94 -6.80 15.43
CA PRO A 60 7.08 -5.35 15.32
C PRO A 60 8.50 -4.83 15.56
N PRO A 61 9.26 -5.26 16.58
CA PRO A 61 10.65 -4.84 16.76
C PRO A 61 11.55 -5.21 15.58
N ALA A 62 11.46 -6.44 15.10
CA ALA A 62 12.27 -6.88 13.96
C ALA A 62 11.91 -6.15 12.66
N GLU A 63 10.61 -5.91 12.43
CA GLU A 63 10.16 -5.12 11.27
C GLU A 63 10.64 -3.67 11.32
N ARG A 64 10.65 -3.06 12.52
CA ARG A 64 11.19 -1.71 12.73
C ARG A 64 12.68 -1.65 12.37
N ILE A 65 13.49 -2.60 12.83
CA ILE A 65 14.92 -2.68 12.51
C ILE A 65 15.13 -2.80 11.00
N ARG A 66 14.43 -3.74 10.37
CA ARG A 66 14.51 -3.99 8.93
C ARG A 66 14.14 -2.76 8.10
N LEU A 67 13.05 -2.08 8.46
CA LEU A 67 12.59 -0.88 7.75
C LEU A 67 13.60 0.27 7.87
N ASN A 68 14.16 0.50 9.07
CA ASN A 68 15.20 1.52 9.26
C ASN A 68 16.42 1.21 8.38
N GLN A 69 16.93 -0.03 8.39
CA GLN A 69 18.06 -0.44 7.54
C GLN A 69 17.78 -0.18 6.06
N TRP A 70 16.57 -0.50 5.58
CA TRP A 70 16.19 -0.22 4.20
C TRP A 70 16.14 1.28 3.90
N CYS A 71 15.53 2.08 4.77
CA CYS A 71 15.43 3.52 4.60
C CYS A 71 16.82 4.20 4.62
N GLU A 72 17.69 3.81 5.53
CA GLU A 72 19.08 4.30 5.61
C GLU A 72 19.85 3.94 4.35
N TRP A 73 19.73 2.70 3.89
CA TRP A 73 20.34 2.27 2.64
C TRP A 73 19.82 3.10 1.45
N MET A 74 18.52 3.33 1.37
CA MET A 74 17.89 4.13 0.32
C MET A 74 18.41 5.58 0.34
N LYS A 75 18.46 6.21 1.50
CA LYS A 75 18.99 7.57 1.65
C LYS A 75 20.45 7.67 1.20
N LYS A 76 21.26 6.68 1.55
CA LYS A 76 22.68 6.65 1.20
C LYS A 76 22.93 6.40 -0.30
N ASN A 77 22.18 5.49 -0.90
CA ASN A 77 22.46 4.97 -2.24
C ASN A 77 21.52 5.48 -3.33
N ARG A 78 20.43 6.15 -2.97
CA ARG A 78 19.36 6.58 -3.89
C ARG A 78 18.87 8.00 -3.55
N THR A 79 19.77 8.97 -3.70
CA THR A 79 19.53 10.37 -3.29
C THR A 79 18.44 11.08 -4.10
N ASN A 80 18.05 10.55 -5.25
CA ASN A 80 17.02 11.15 -6.12
C ASN A 80 15.59 10.96 -5.58
N ILE A 81 15.38 10.06 -4.60
CA ILE A 81 14.05 9.82 -4.06
C ILE A 81 13.61 11.02 -3.23
N LYS A 82 12.60 11.72 -3.72
CA LYS A 82 12.02 12.90 -3.05
C LYS A 82 10.84 12.51 -2.16
N ARG A 83 10.04 11.51 -2.56
CA ARG A 83 8.83 11.13 -1.83
C ARG A 83 8.41 9.67 -2.03
N ILE A 84 7.60 9.20 -1.10
CA ILE A 84 6.96 7.88 -1.15
C ILE A 84 5.44 8.06 -1.02
N ILE A 85 4.69 7.32 -1.82
CA ILE A 85 3.25 7.10 -1.64
C ILE A 85 3.09 5.68 -1.12
N TYR A 86 2.73 5.52 0.13
CA TYR A 86 2.59 4.21 0.77
C TYR A 86 1.12 3.76 0.80
N ILE A 87 0.84 2.60 0.23
CA ILE A 87 -0.48 1.96 0.30
C ILE A 87 -0.57 1.15 1.59
N SER A 88 -1.08 1.79 2.62
CA SER A 88 -1.31 1.21 3.94
C SER A 88 -2.64 0.43 3.98
N SER A 89 -3.46 0.61 5.00
CA SER A 89 -4.80 0.00 5.14
C SER A 89 -5.60 0.71 6.23
N THR A 90 -6.93 0.77 6.10
CA THR A 90 -7.82 1.11 7.22
C THR A 90 -7.76 0.09 8.37
N GLY A 91 -7.12 -1.06 8.17
CA GLY A 91 -6.83 -2.04 9.23
C GLY A 91 -5.89 -1.54 10.33
N VAL A 92 -5.36 -0.32 10.23
CA VAL A 92 -4.66 0.37 11.33
C VAL A 92 -5.62 0.80 12.43
N TYR A 93 -6.88 1.11 12.09
CA TYR A 93 -7.87 1.55 13.06
C TYR A 93 -8.36 0.40 13.95
N PRO A 94 -8.70 0.69 15.22
CA PRO A 94 -9.26 -0.30 16.11
C PRO A 94 -10.64 -0.76 15.61
N LYS A 95 -10.98 -2.02 15.91
CA LYS A 95 -12.24 -2.64 15.51
C LYS A 95 -13.43 -2.24 16.40
N ARG A 96 -13.19 -1.48 17.47
CA ARG A 96 -14.26 -0.97 18.36
C ARG A 96 -15.11 0.08 17.63
N ASN A 97 -16.35 0.22 18.06
CA ASN A 97 -17.24 1.26 17.53
C ASN A 97 -16.64 2.65 17.71
N GLY A 98 -16.75 3.47 16.68
CA GLY A 98 -16.23 4.84 16.66
C GLY A 98 -16.13 5.38 15.25
N LEU A 99 -16.01 6.70 15.14
CA LEU A 99 -15.64 7.36 13.89
C LEU A 99 -14.12 7.57 13.91
N TRP A 100 -13.46 7.04 12.91
CA TRP A 100 -12.01 7.15 12.75
C TRP A 100 -11.70 7.96 11.50
N HIS A 101 -10.85 8.96 11.66
CA HIS A 101 -10.35 9.78 10.56
C HIS A 101 -8.81 9.84 10.61
N GLU A 102 -8.20 10.46 9.63
CA GLU A 102 -6.75 10.46 9.44
C GLU A 102 -5.97 11.01 10.62
N GLU A 103 -6.55 12.00 11.32
CA GLU A 103 -5.94 12.70 12.47
C GLU A 103 -6.35 12.10 13.83
N SER A 104 -7.15 11.02 13.83
CA SER A 104 -7.55 10.36 15.07
C SER A 104 -6.35 9.76 15.80
N GLU A 105 -6.31 9.91 17.11
CA GLU A 105 -5.38 9.18 17.98
C GLU A 105 -5.97 7.82 18.31
N PHE A 106 -5.21 6.76 18.04
CA PHE A 106 -5.65 5.38 18.28
C PHE A 106 -4.48 4.43 18.41
N GLU A 107 -4.75 3.28 19.05
CA GLU A 107 -3.86 2.12 19.02
C GLU A 107 -4.50 0.99 18.22
N PRO A 108 -3.77 0.37 17.30
CA PRO A 108 -4.29 -0.78 16.56
C PRO A 108 -4.54 -2.00 17.46
N ASP A 109 -5.69 -2.64 17.28
CA ASP A 109 -6.03 -3.87 17.98
C ASP A 109 -5.31 -5.10 17.41
N THR A 110 -4.77 -4.98 16.19
CA THR A 110 -4.17 -6.09 15.45
C THR A 110 -2.68 -5.90 15.26
N ASN A 111 -1.93 -7.00 15.26
CA ASN A 111 -0.51 -6.96 14.94
C ASN A 111 -0.24 -6.39 13.54
N SER A 112 -1.08 -6.75 12.56
CA SER A 112 -0.99 -6.18 11.20
C SER A 112 -1.19 -4.67 11.16
N GLY A 113 -2.11 -4.14 11.97
CA GLY A 113 -2.32 -2.70 12.10
C GLY A 113 -1.11 -2.01 12.73
N LYS A 114 -0.55 -2.58 13.80
CA LYS A 114 0.67 -2.07 14.46
C LYS A 114 1.84 -2.01 13.49
N LEU A 115 2.07 -3.07 12.74
CA LEU A 115 3.13 -3.14 11.75
C LEU A 115 2.98 -2.09 10.64
N ARG A 116 1.75 -1.80 10.20
CA ARG A 116 1.50 -0.76 9.21
C ARG A 116 1.76 0.63 9.75
N LEU A 117 1.35 0.94 10.99
CA LEU A 117 1.68 2.22 11.62
C LEU A 117 3.19 2.40 11.80
N ILE A 118 3.92 1.34 12.20
CA ILE A 118 5.38 1.36 12.26
C ILE A 118 5.97 1.71 10.89
N THR A 119 5.41 1.15 9.82
CA THR A 119 5.87 1.45 8.46
C THR A 119 5.58 2.91 8.09
N GLU A 120 4.38 3.42 8.39
CA GLU A 120 4.01 4.82 8.16
C GLU A 120 4.97 5.77 8.91
N GLU A 121 5.21 5.50 10.20
CA GLU A 121 6.10 6.31 11.05
C GLU A 121 7.53 6.36 10.51
N ILE A 122 8.12 5.19 10.21
CA ILE A 122 9.50 5.12 9.73
C ILE A 122 9.63 5.79 8.36
N LEU A 123 8.73 5.52 7.43
CA LEU A 123 8.78 6.15 6.12
C LEU A 123 8.66 7.67 6.20
N ALA A 124 7.79 8.19 7.09
CA ALA A 124 7.61 9.62 7.31
C ALA A 124 8.87 10.29 7.91
N HIS A 125 9.62 9.53 8.73
CA HIS A 125 10.90 10.05 9.28
C HIS A 125 11.96 10.27 8.19
N PHE A 126 12.01 9.40 7.18
CA PHE A 126 13.06 9.45 6.16
C PHE A 126 12.65 10.20 4.89
N PHE A 127 11.37 10.24 4.54
CA PHE A 127 10.89 10.74 3.24
C PHE A 127 9.67 11.63 3.39
N LYS A 128 9.45 12.51 2.40
CA LYS A 128 8.12 13.11 2.21
C LYS A 128 7.15 11.97 1.91
N LEU A 129 6.16 11.76 2.78
CA LEU A 129 5.27 10.63 2.72
C LEU A 129 3.83 11.04 2.44
N HIS A 130 3.18 10.33 1.52
CA HIS A 130 1.72 10.29 1.41
C HIS A 130 1.25 8.89 1.79
N VAL A 131 0.40 8.80 2.80
CA VAL A 131 -0.21 7.55 3.24
C VAL A 131 -1.59 7.42 2.63
N VAL A 132 -1.84 6.32 1.96
CA VAL A 132 -3.19 5.95 1.51
C VAL A 132 -3.63 4.74 2.31
N ARG A 133 -4.73 4.87 3.07
CA ARG A 133 -5.32 3.79 3.89
C ARG A 133 -6.57 3.27 3.20
N PRO A 134 -6.46 2.33 2.24
CA PRO A 134 -7.62 1.76 1.58
C PRO A 134 -8.43 0.87 2.53
N GLY A 135 -9.73 0.87 2.34
CA GLY A 135 -10.64 -0.16 2.82
C GLY A 135 -10.45 -1.48 2.07
N GLY A 136 -11.44 -2.34 2.10
CA GLY A 136 -11.45 -3.57 1.33
C GLY A 136 -11.39 -3.27 -0.18
N ILE A 137 -10.26 -3.57 -0.83
CA ILE A 137 -10.09 -3.29 -2.27
C ILE A 137 -10.87 -4.33 -3.09
N TYR A 138 -11.75 -3.89 -3.97
CA TYR A 138 -12.51 -4.74 -4.89
C TYR A 138 -12.38 -4.29 -6.36
N GLY A 139 -12.84 -5.11 -7.29
CA GLY A 139 -12.82 -4.86 -8.73
C GLY A 139 -12.51 -6.12 -9.53
N LYS A 140 -12.31 -5.98 -10.84
CA LYS A 140 -12.05 -7.12 -11.73
C LYS A 140 -10.86 -7.94 -11.24
N GLY A 141 -11.07 -9.22 -10.98
CA GLY A 141 -10.05 -10.13 -10.47
C GLY A 141 -9.82 -10.09 -8.94
N ARG A 142 -10.64 -9.33 -8.18
CA ARG A 142 -10.56 -9.19 -6.71
C ARG A 142 -11.93 -9.16 -6.04
N GLY A 143 -12.88 -9.89 -6.54
CA GLY A 143 -14.24 -9.96 -5.98
C GLY A 143 -14.43 -11.11 -4.98
N ILE A 144 -15.55 -11.06 -4.28
CA ILE A 144 -16.03 -12.16 -3.42
C ILE A 144 -16.28 -13.41 -4.26
N ASP A 145 -16.78 -13.23 -5.48
CA ASP A 145 -16.99 -14.27 -6.49
C ASP A 145 -15.76 -15.15 -6.71
N LEU A 146 -14.60 -14.54 -6.83
CA LEU A 146 -13.35 -15.29 -6.98
C LEU A 146 -12.94 -16.03 -5.70
N ARG A 147 -13.18 -15.43 -4.52
CA ARG A 147 -12.91 -16.11 -3.25
C ARG A 147 -13.77 -17.35 -3.09
N LEU A 148 -15.06 -17.26 -3.45
CA LEU A 148 -15.97 -18.40 -3.47
C LEU A 148 -15.54 -19.46 -4.48
N LYS A 149 -15.19 -19.05 -5.70
CA LYS A 149 -14.70 -19.95 -6.76
C LYS A 149 -13.47 -20.77 -6.34
N TYR A 150 -12.60 -20.17 -5.51
CA TYR A 150 -11.41 -20.85 -4.97
C TYR A 150 -11.64 -21.52 -3.61
N GLY A 151 -12.90 -21.75 -3.21
CA GLY A 151 -13.24 -22.44 -1.97
C GLY A 151 -12.83 -21.71 -0.69
N LYS A 152 -12.58 -20.41 -0.75
CA LYS A 152 -12.24 -19.62 0.43
C LYS A 152 -13.50 -19.29 1.22
N HIS A 153 -13.49 -19.61 2.51
CA HIS A 153 -14.57 -19.21 3.41
C HIS A 153 -14.69 -17.69 3.47
N ILE A 154 -15.89 -17.19 3.32
CA ILE A 154 -16.22 -15.78 3.52
C ILE A 154 -16.89 -15.68 4.88
N LEU A 155 -16.27 -14.92 5.79
CA LEU A 155 -16.91 -14.57 7.04
C LEU A 155 -18.06 -13.61 6.74
N VAL A 156 -19.27 -14.08 6.93
CA VAL A 156 -20.46 -13.25 6.83
C VAL A 156 -20.56 -12.41 8.11
N SER A 157 -20.35 -11.12 7.99
CA SER A 157 -20.46 -10.18 9.11
C SER A 157 -21.58 -9.19 8.85
N ARG A 158 -22.36 -8.88 9.88
CA ARG A 158 -23.34 -7.78 9.87
C ARG A 158 -22.68 -6.41 10.01
N THR A 159 -21.43 -6.37 10.45
CA THR A 159 -20.67 -5.11 10.57
C THR A 159 -20.42 -4.53 9.18
N PRO A 160 -20.76 -3.27 8.94
CA PRO A 160 -20.45 -2.61 7.69
C PRO A 160 -18.92 -2.60 7.43
N VAL A 161 -18.54 -2.89 6.21
CA VAL A 161 -17.15 -2.90 5.78
C VAL A 161 -16.96 -1.80 4.74
N HIS A 162 -16.06 -0.90 5.02
CA HIS A 162 -15.64 0.10 4.06
C HIS A 162 -14.81 -0.53 2.96
N ARG A 163 -15.08 -0.15 1.72
CA ARG A 163 -14.41 -0.68 0.53
C ARG A 163 -13.95 0.45 -0.37
N ILE A 164 -13.16 0.12 -1.35
CA ILE A 164 -12.77 1.01 -2.44
C ILE A 164 -12.62 0.21 -3.73
N HIS A 165 -13.15 0.72 -4.82
CA HIS A 165 -12.90 0.10 -6.12
C HIS A 165 -11.44 0.35 -6.55
N VAL A 166 -10.81 -0.66 -7.16
CA VAL A 166 -9.40 -0.59 -7.54
C VAL A 166 -9.06 0.56 -8.49
N LYS A 167 -10.03 0.99 -9.33
CA LYS A 167 -9.83 2.15 -10.22
C LYS A 167 -9.80 3.46 -9.46
N ASP A 168 -10.65 3.60 -8.43
CA ASP A 168 -10.71 4.81 -7.61
C ASP A 168 -9.46 4.94 -6.75
N LEU A 169 -8.99 3.82 -6.17
CA LEU A 169 -7.71 3.77 -5.50
C LEU A 169 -6.56 4.17 -6.44
N ALA A 170 -6.59 3.69 -7.68
CA ALA A 170 -5.62 4.09 -8.70
C ALA A 170 -5.71 5.59 -9.01
N GLY A 171 -6.92 6.14 -9.11
CA GLY A 171 -7.17 7.58 -9.29
C GLY A 171 -6.59 8.43 -8.17
N ILE A 172 -6.76 8.00 -6.91
CA ILE A 172 -6.16 8.67 -5.74
C ILE A 172 -4.63 8.69 -5.86
N VAL A 173 -4.01 7.56 -6.14
CA VAL A 173 -2.55 7.48 -6.30
C VAL A 173 -2.08 8.40 -7.43
N PHE A 174 -2.82 8.42 -8.54
CA PHE A 174 -2.50 9.29 -9.69
C PHE A 174 -2.62 10.78 -9.34
N HIS A 175 -3.65 11.14 -8.56
CA HIS A 175 -3.80 12.50 -8.06
C HIS A 175 -2.62 12.92 -7.17
N LEU A 176 -2.21 12.07 -6.23
CA LEU A 176 -1.07 12.31 -5.36
C LEU A 176 0.25 12.44 -6.14
N LEU A 177 0.43 11.66 -7.20
CA LEU A 177 1.60 11.77 -8.07
C LEU A 177 1.70 13.13 -8.75
N LYS A 178 0.57 13.67 -9.19
CA LYS A 178 0.50 15.00 -9.85
C LYS A 178 0.55 16.17 -8.86
N ASN A 179 0.13 15.95 -7.63
CA ASN A 179 -0.01 16.99 -6.61
C ASN A 179 0.86 16.68 -5.38
N PRO A 180 2.17 16.94 -5.46
CA PRO A 180 3.12 16.59 -4.40
C PRO A 180 2.90 17.29 -3.06
N ASP A 181 2.16 18.38 -3.04
CA ASP A 181 1.85 19.15 -1.83
C ASP A 181 0.42 18.92 -1.31
N SER A 182 -0.21 17.87 -1.80
CA SER A 182 -1.52 17.40 -1.33
C SER A 182 -1.43 16.81 0.08
N VAL A 183 -2.55 16.26 0.56
CA VAL A 183 -2.70 15.68 1.91
C VAL A 183 -1.65 14.60 2.20
N SER A 184 -1.17 14.57 3.44
CA SER A 184 -0.18 13.57 3.89
C SER A 184 -0.78 12.20 4.15
N CYS A 185 -2.06 12.13 4.53
CA CYS A 185 -2.80 10.90 4.79
C CYS A 185 -4.21 10.99 4.22
N ILE A 186 -4.73 9.88 3.68
CA ILE A 186 -6.09 9.78 3.17
C ILE A 186 -6.68 8.39 3.43
N ASN A 187 -7.90 8.34 3.97
CA ASN A 187 -8.71 7.13 4.02
C ASN A 187 -9.38 6.92 2.66
N ALA A 188 -8.91 5.93 1.93
CA ALA A 188 -9.42 5.61 0.60
C ALA A 188 -10.57 4.60 0.72
N VAL A 189 -11.78 5.12 0.88
CA VAL A 189 -13.02 4.34 1.04
C VAL A 189 -14.13 4.93 0.19
N ASP A 190 -15.08 4.07 -0.23
CA ASP A 190 -16.34 4.53 -0.78
C ASP A 190 -17.27 5.04 0.35
N PHE A 191 -18.30 5.80 -0.02
CA PHE A 191 -19.25 6.38 0.93
C PHE A 191 -20.43 5.46 1.27
N ASP A 192 -20.37 4.17 0.85
CA ASP A 192 -21.44 3.21 1.01
C ASP A 192 -20.94 1.94 1.74
N PRO A 193 -20.67 2.02 3.06
CA PRO A 193 -20.25 0.87 3.82
C PRO A 193 -21.37 -0.14 3.94
N LYS A 194 -21.17 -1.36 3.42
CA LYS A 194 -22.16 -2.44 3.46
C LYS A 194 -21.67 -3.65 4.24
N PRO A 195 -22.58 -4.38 4.89
CA PRO A 195 -22.26 -5.69 5.43
C PRO A 195 -21.70 -6.63 4.37
N SER A 196 -20.85 -7.58 4.78
CA SER A 196 -20.18 -8.47 3.81
C SER A 196 -21.14 -9.40 3.04
N TRP A 197 -22.38 -9.55 3.50
CA TRP A 197 -23.42 -10.36 2.84
C TRP A 197 -24.24 -9.58 1.78
N GLU A 198 -24.10 -8.26 1.72
CA GLU A 198 -24.78 -7.41 0.71
C GLU A 198 -23.91 -7.14 -0.54
N VAL A 199 -22.80 -7.84 -0.71
CA VAL A 199 -21.83 -7.54 -1.78
C VAL A 199 -21.62 -8.71 -2.71
#